data_3529648357cfbab45d98834ac736edcb
#
_entry.id   3529648357cfbab45d98834ac736edcb
#
_cell.length_a   1.000
_cell.length_b   1.000
_cell.length_c   1.000
_cell.angle_alpha   90.00
_cell.angle_beta   90.00
_cell.angle_gamma   90.00
#
_symmetry.space_group_name_H-M   'P 1'
#
loop_
_entity.id
_entity.type
_entity.pdbx_description
1 polymer ?
#
loop_
_entity_poly.entity_id
_entity_poly.type
_entity_poly.pdbx_seq_one_letter_code
_entity_poly.pdbx_strand_id
1 'polypeptide(L)'
;MSGLDGEIRTGRHYQQVRVYFEDTDFSGIVYHASYLRFMERGRTNYLRLIGADHRALFEQAQKEAPGFSFVVRKMNLEFRKPAFMDDVLEIVTTPKEVRGASVTLNQKVMRGVDILVEADVQVAFISAGRARPIPKSLRMAMKADHETGGSSDAV
;
A
#
# COMPACT_ATOMS: atom_id res chain seq x y z
N MET A 1 19.54 2.67 0.39
CA MET A 1 19.04 2.23 -0.94
C MET A 1 17.98 1.20 -0.73
N SER A 2 16.82 1.42 -1.30
CA SER A 2 15.73 0.46 -1.20
C SER A 2 15.95 -0.69 -2.17
N GLY A 3 15.65 -1.92 -1.74
CA GLY A 3 15.65 -3.09 -2.60
C GLY A 3 14.32 -3.25 -3.32
N LEU A 4 14.06 -4.48 -3.82
CA LEU A 4 12.83 -4.80 -4.54
C LEU A 4 11.57 -4.56 -3.70
N ASP A 5 11.68 -4.71 -2.39
CA ASP A 5 10.54 -4.55 -1.49
C ASP A 5 10.28 -3.09 -1.10
N GLY A 6 11.09 -2.16 -1.61
CA GLY A 6 11.02 -0.78 -1.18
C GLY A 6 11.52 -0.59 0.24
N GLU A 7 11.03 0.43 0.90
CA GLU A 7 11.42 0.71 2.29
C GLU A 7 10.32 1.44 3.04
N ILE A 8 10.29 1.27 4.36
CA ILE A 8 9.42 2.04 5.24
C ILE A 8 10.27 3.11 5.91
N ARG A 9 9.87 4.38 5.72
CA ARG A 9 10.51 5.54 6.34
C ARG A 9 9.42 6.39 6.99
N THR A 10 9.56 6.66 8.26
CA THR A 10 8.65 7.54 8.98
C THR A 10 7.18 7.10 8.82
N GLY A 11 6.92 5.80 8.92
CA GLY A 11 5.59 5.22 8.83
C GLY A 11 5.00 5.15 7.43
N ARG A 12 5.78 5.41 6.39
CA ARG A 12 5.34 5.36 5.00
C ARG A 12 6.19 4.37 4.22
N HIS A 13 5.54 3.61 3.38
CA HIS A 13 6.23 2.70 2.46
C HIS A 13 6.45 3.38 1.12
N TYR A 14 7.66 3.26 0.58
CA TYR A 14 8.09 3.83 -0.69
C TYR A 14 8.52 2.72 -1.62
N GLN A 15 7.91 2.66 -2.80
CA GLN A 15 8.20 1.66 -3.82
C GLN A 15 8.44 2.35 -5.15
N GLN A 16 9.60 2.13 -5.77
CA GLN A 16 9.86 2.64 -7.12
C GLN A 16 9.29 1.71 -8.18
N VAL A 17 8.72 2.29 -9.21
CA VAL A 17 8.19 1.57 -10.37
C VAL A 17 8.60 2.33 -11.63
N ARG A 18 9.24 1.65 -12.57
CA ARG A 18 9.47 2.20 -13.91
C ARG A 18 8.28 1.85 -14.79
N VAL A 19 7.83 2.80 -15.58
CA VAL A 19 6.77 2.58 -16.56
C VAL A 19 7.37 1.93 -17.80
N TYR A 20 6.87 0.76 -18.16
CA TYR A 20 7.26 0.03 -19.36
C TYR A 20 6.20 0.19 -20.44
N PHE A 21 6.54 -0.23 -21.66
CA PHE A 21 5.60 -0.19 -22.79
C PHE A 21 4.29 -0.92 -22.47
N GLU A 22 4.38 -2.07 -21.81
CA GLU A 22 3.21 -2.87 -21.44
C GLU A 22 2.24 -2.14 -20.49
N ASP A 23 2.70 -1.10 -19.82
CA ASP A 23 1.88 -0.32 -18.89
C ASP A 23 1.10 0.80 -19.59
N THR A 24 1.41 1.08 -20.86
CA THR A 24 0.84 2.20 -21.59
C THR A 24 -0.31 1.74 -22.49
N ASP A 25 -1.16 2.70 -22.87
CA ASP A 25 -2.25 2.45 -23.79
C ASP A 25 -1.97 3.03 -25.18
N PHE A 26 -2.97 2.99 -26.04
CA PHE A 26 -2.88 3.48 -27.42
C PHE A 26 -2.46 4.96 -27.48
N SER A 27 -2.78 5.75 -26.48
CA SER A 27 -2.45 7.18 -26.42
C SER A 27 -1.00 7.44 -26.00
N GLY A 28 -0.25 6.42 -25.58
CA GLY A 28 1.12 6.56 -25.13
C GLY A 28 1.26 6.98 -23.66
N ILE A 29 0.16 7.04 -22.94
CA ILE A 29 0.17 7.29 -21.50
C ILE A 29 -0.10 5.99 -20.74
N VAL A 30 0.19 5.98 -19.44
CA VAL A 30 -0.09 4.81 -18.62
C VAL A 30 -1.60 4.54 -18.62
N TYR A 31 -1.95 3.29 -18.95
CA TYR A 31 -3.33 2.84 -18.92
C TYR A 31 -3.85 2.92 -17.47
N HIS A 32 -5.04 3.49 -17.29
CA HIS A 32 -5.53 3.78 -15.95
C HIS A 32 -5.53 2.56 -15.02
N ALA A 33 -5.80 1.37 -15.53
CA ALA A 33 -5.78 0.16 -14.72
C ALA A 33 -4.36 -0.26 -14.29
N SER A 34 -3.32 0.19 -14.97
CA SER A 34 -1.94 -0.12 -14.60
C SER A 34 -1.56 0.50 -13.27
N TYR A 35 -2.14 1.65 -12.90
CA TYR A 35 -1.91 2.26 -11.60
C TYR A 35 -2.38 1.35 -10.47
N LEU A 36 -3.45 0.58 -10.68
CA LEU A 36 -3.93 -0.38 -9.68
C LEU A 36 -2.90 -1.48 -9.41
N ARG A 37 -2.20 -1.93 -10.45
CA ARG A 37 -1.11 -2.90 -10.31
C ARG A 37 0.07 -2.31 -9.54
N PHE A 38 0.44 -1.06 -9.85
CA PHE A 38 1.51 -0.38 -9.14
C PHE A 38 1.18 -0.25 -7.65
N MET A 39 -0.06 0.14 -7.35
CA MET A 39 -0.53 0.29 -5.98
C MET A 39 -0.58 -1.06 -5.25
N GLU A 40 -0.98 -2.13 -5.95
CA GLU A 40 -0.99 -3.47 -5.37
C GLU A 40 0.42 -3.89 -4.95
N ARG A 41 1.42 -3.63 -5.77
CA ARG A 41 2.83 -3.91 -5.42
C ARG A 41 3.24 -3.14 -4.17
N GLY A 42 2.83 -1.89 -4.06
CA GLY A 42 3.09 -1.08 -2.88
C GLY A 42 2.48 -1.70 -1.62
N ARG A 43 1.22 -2.10 -1.67
CA ARG A 43 0.55 -2.73 -0.54
C ARG A 43 1.20 -4.06 -0.16
N THR A 44 1.47 -4.89 -1.15
CA THR A 44 2.08 -6.20 -0.91
C THR A 44 3.44 -6.06 -0.25
N ASN A 45 4.26 -5.15 -0.75
CA ASN A 45 5.60 -4.96 -0.20
C ASN A 45 5.58 -4.28 1.17
N TYR A 46 4.62 -3.39 1.41
CA TYR A 46 4.41 -2.82 2.73
C TYR A 46 4.13 -3.92 3.76
N LEU A 47 3.21 -4.82 3.45
CA LEU A 47 2.88 -5.94 4.35
C LEU A 47 4.05 -6.91 4.51
N ARG A 48 4.81 -7.14 3.44
CA ARG A 48 6.00 -7.99 3.49
C ARG A 48 7.06 -7.43 4.44
N LEU A 49 7.29 -6.13 4.39
CA LEU A 49 8.26 -5.48 5.29
C LEU A 49 7.77 -5.44 6.72
N ILE A 50 6.46 -5.22 6.95
CA ILE A 50 5.89 -5.34 8.30
C ILE A 50 6.13 -6.75 8.84
N GLY A 51 5.90 -7.77 8.01
CA GLY A 51 6.13 -9.16 8.40
C GLY A 51 7.59 -9.44 8.73
N ALA A 52 8.53 -8.85 7.99
CA ALA A 52 9.95 -9.02 8.25
C ALA A 52 10.40 -8.26 9.50
N ASP A 53 9.95 -7.02 9.67
CA ASP A 53 10.32 -6.17 10.80
C ASP A 53 9.68 -6.62 12.12
N HIS A 54 8.50 -7.24 12.04
CA HIS A 54 7.72 -7.71 13.19
C HIS A 54 7.42 -9.19 13.05
N ARG A 55 8.45 -9.99 12.80
CA ARG A 55 8.31 -11.41 12.49
C ARG A 55 7.53 -12.20 13.55
N ALA A 56 7.84 -11.97 14.82
CA ALA A 56 7.15 -12.66 15.90
C ALA A 56 5.66 -12.32 15.93
N LEU A 57 5.33 -11.05 15.70
CA LEU A 57 3.95 -10.59 15.66
C LEU A 57 3.19 -11.18 14.47
N PHE A 58 3.87 -11.28 13.34
CA PHE A 58 3.28 -11.84 12.11
C PHE A 58 3.03 -13.34 12.27
N GLU A 59 3.97 -14.07 12.89
CA GLU A 59 3.81 -15.48 13.20
C GLU A 59 2.65 -15.71 14.18
N GLN A 60 2.51 -14.83 15.17
CA GLN A 60 1.38 -14.88 16.10
C GLN A 60 0.05 -14.65 15.37
N ALA A 61 0.01 -13.72 14.43
CA ALA A 61 -1.17 -13.48 13.62
C ALA A 61 -1.56 -14.72 12.80
N GLN A 62 -0.59 -15.44 12.27
CA GLN A 62 -0.83 -16.71 11.55
C GLN A 62 -1.42 -17.78 12.45
N LYS A 63 -1.04 -17.81 13.71
CA LYS A 63 -1.62 -18.77 14.68
C LYS A 63 -3.06 -18.40 15.02
N GLU A 64 -3.36 -17.13 15.21
CA GLU A 64 -4.70 -16.65 15.57
C GLU A 64 -5.66 -16.72 14.38
N ALA A 65 -5.17 -16.47 13.18
CA ALA A 65 -5.96 -16.47 11.95
C ALA A 65 -5.17 -17.17 10.84
N PRO A 66 -5.16 -18.51 10.83
CA PRO A 66 -4.38 -19.25 9.84
C PRO A 66 -4.75 -18.89 8.40
N GLY A 67 -3.71 -18.72 7.57
CA GLY A 67 -3.91 -18.40 6.16
C GLY A 67 -4.57 -17.05 5.93
N PHE A 68 -4.39 -16.11 6.85
CA PHE A 68 -5.00 -14.80 6.71
C PHE A 68 -4.50 -14.07 5.47
N SER A 69 -5.35 -13.20 4.94
CA SER A 69 -4.97 -12.31 3.84
C SER A 69 -5.76 -11.01 3.95
N PHE A 70 -5.30 -10.02 3.21
CA PHE A 70 -6.03 -8.77 3.04
C PHE A 70 -6.60 -8.72 1.64
N VAL A 71 -7.89 -8.42 1.52
CA VAL A 71 -8.57 -8.30 0.23
C VAL A 71 -9.07 -6.87 0.06
N VAL A 72 -8.95 -6.35 -1.15
CA VAL A 72 -9.47 -5.02 -1.46
C VAL A 72 -10.98 -5.07 -1.44
N ARG A 73 -11.58 -4.19 -0.65
CA ARG A 73 -13.02 -4.08 -0.54
C ARG A 73 -13.55 -2.83 -1.26
N LYS A 74 -12.80 -1.73 -1.21
CA LYS A 74 -13.24 -0.46 -1.77
C LYS A 74 -12.02 0.36 -2.14
N MET A 75 -12.10 1.07 -3.26
CA MET A 75 -11.08 2.01 -3.68
C MET A 75 -11.75 3.29 -4.16
N ASN A 76 -11.21 4.43 -3.72
CA ASN A 76 -11.51 5.74 -4.29
C ASN A 76 -10.24 6.27 -4.92
N LEU A 77 -10.27 6.48 -6.24
CA LEU A 77 -9.12 6.96 -6.98
C LEU A 77 -9.40 8.32 -7.59
N GLU A 78 -8.38 9.14 -7.62
CA GLU A 78 -8.38 10.40 -8.35
C GLU A 78 -7.16 10.43 -9.26
N PHE A 79 -7.40 10.58 -10.56
CA PHE A 79 -6.34 10.68 -11.57
C PHE A 79 -6.11 12.15 -11.86
N ARG A 80 -4.91 12.65 -11.54
CA ARG A 80 -4.60 14.08 -11.64
C ARG A 80 -3.74 14.42 -12.85
N LYS A 81 -2.71 13.60 -13.10
CA LYS A 81 -1.77 13.81 -14.20
C LYS A 81 -1.35 12.48 -14.78
N PRO A 82 -1.13 12.39 -16.09
CA PRO A 82 -0.70 11.12 -16.69
C PRO A 82 0.78 10.86 -16.48
N ALA A 83 1.13 9.57 -16.41
CA ALA A 83 2.50 9.12 -16.52
C ALA A 83 2.77 8.57 -17.91
N PHE A 84 4.04 8.52 -18.29
CA PHE A 84 4.49 8.15 -19.63
C PHE A 84 5.52 7.03 -19.54
N MET A 85 5.75 6.38 -20.68
CA MET A 85 6.78 5.36 -20.79
C MET A 85 8.13 5.91 -20.30
N ASP A 86 8.88 5.06 -19.62
CA ASP A 86 10.18 5.35 -19.00
C ASP A 86 10.14 6.26 -17.76
N ASP A 87 9.00 6.81 -17.40
CA ASP A 87 8.89 7.51 -16.13
C ASP A 87 9.25 6.58 -14.98
N VAL A 88 9.94 7.12 -13.99
CA VAL A 88 10.18 6.43 -12.72
C VAL A 88 9.22 7.04 -11.70
N LEU A 89 8.31 6.20 -11.21
CA LEU A 89 7.28 6.61 -10.26
C LEU A 89 7.63 6.10 -8.88
N GLU A 90 7.12 6.78 -7.87
CA GLU A 90 7.21 6.32 -6.49
C GLU A 90 5.81 6.10 -5.96
N ILE A 91 5.55 4.90 -5.48
CA ILE A 91 4.28 4.54 -4.87
C ILE A 91 4.44 4.70 -3.37
N VAL A 92 3.70 5.61 -2.78
CA VAL A 92 3.78 5.90 -1.35
C VAL A 92 2.53 5.35 -0.68
N THR A 93 2.70 4.40 0.23
CA THR A 93 1.61 3.74 0.95
C THR A 93 1.67 4.09 2.42
N THR A 94 0.59 4.62 2.97
CA THR A 94 0.52 5.03 4.37
C THR A 94 -0.81 4.55 4.97
N PRO A 95 -0.81 3.88 6.13
CA PRO A 95 -2.06 3.59 6.81
C PRO A 95 -2.78 4.90 7.18
N LYS A 96 -4.01 5.03 6.75
CA LYS A 96 -4.85 6.20 7.01
C LYS A 96 -5.80 5.97 8.17
N GLU A 97 -6.38 4.77 8.23
CA GLU A 97 -7.32 4.39 9.27
C GLU A 97 -7.18 2.91 9.54
N VAL A 98 -7.01 2.55 10.81
CA VAL A 98 -6.89 1.14 11.23
C VAL A 98 -8.08 0.81 12.11
N ARG A 99 -8.96 -0.06 11.63
CA ARG A 99 -10.16 -0.50 12.35
C ARG A 99 -9.97 -1.92 12.89
N GLY A 100 -11.04 -2.49 13.43
CA GLY A 100 -11.00 -3.84 13.97
C GLY A 100 -10.69 -4.91 12.94
N ALA A 101 -11.38 -4.88 11.80
CA ALA A 101 -11.26 -5.90 10.75
C ALA A 101 -10.83 -5.33 9.38
N SER A 102 -10.49 -4.06 9.31
CA SER A 102 -10.10 -3.43 8.06
C SER A 102 -9.09 -2.31 8.27
N VAL A 103 -8.34 -2.01 7.22
CA VAL A 103 -7.39 -0.90 7.18
C VAL A 103 -7.66 -0.12 5.92
N THR A 104 -7.69 1.21 6.03
CA THR A 104 -7.68 2.08 4.87
C THR A 104 -6.26 2.59 4.67
N LEU A 105 -5.71 2.33 3.49
CA LEU A 105 -4.39 2.77 3.10
C LEU A 105 -4.54 3.94 2.13
N ASN A 106 -3.84 5.03 2.40
CA ASN A 106 -3.67 6.09 1.42
C ASN A 106 -2.50 5.73 0.53
N GLN A 107 -2.70 5.78 -0.77
CA GLN A 107 -1.64 5.52 -1.74
C GLN A 107 -1.54 6.67 -2.72
N LYS A 108 -0.31 7.11 -2.96
CA LYS A 108 0.01 8.15 -3.94
C LYS A 108 0.96 7.60 -4.95
N VAL A 109 0.70 7.89 -6.22
CA VAL A 109 1.65 7.64 -7.30
C VAL A 109 2.32 8.97 -7.61
N MET A 110 3.61 9.05 -7.33
CA MET A 110 4.39 10.28 -7.42
C MET A 110 5.38 10.21 -8.56
N ARG A 111 5.55 11.34 -9.24
CA ARG A 111 6.70 11.58 -10.12
C ARG A 111 7.42 12.82 -9.59
N GLY A 112 8.53 12.63 -8.89
CA GLY A 112 9.15 13.71 -8.15
C GLY A 112 8.19 14.25 -7.09
N VAL A 113 7.88 15.53 -7.15
CA VAL A 113 6.96 16.19 -6.21
C VAL A 113 5.51 16.18 -6.67
N ASP A 114 5.25 15.73 -7.90
CA ASP A 114 3.89 15.73 -8.46
C ASP A 114 3.14 14.47 -8.05
N ILE A 115 1.93 14.66 -7.52
CA ILE A 115 1.00 13.56 -7.29
C ILE A 115 0.26 13.32 -8.60
N LEU A 116 0.47 12.15 -9.20
CA LEU A 116 -0.20 11.79 -10.46
C LEU A 116 -1.55 11.13 -10.19
N VAL A 117 -1.59 10.25 -9.20
CA VAL A 117 -2.79 9.53 -8.79
C VAL A 117 -2.79 9.45 -7.27
N GLU A 118 -3.95 9.62 -6.68
CA GLU A 118 -4.13 9.40 -5.24
C GLU A 118 -5.33 8.49 -5.02
N ALA A 119 -5.21 7.57 -4.08
CA ALA A 119 -6.28 6.63 -3.77
C ALA A 119 -6.35 6.35 -2.28
N ASP A 120 -7.59 6.13 -1.81
CA ASP A 120 -7.83 5.49 -0.53
C ASP A 120 -8.30 4.07 -0.82
N VAL A 121 -7.59 3.10 -0.27
CA VAL A 121 -7.85 1.68 -0.52
C VAL A 121 -8.21 1.03 0.81
N GLN A 122 -9.44 0.56 0.91
CA GLN A 122 -9.89 -0.20 2.07
C GLN A 122 -9.64 -1.68 1.82
N VAL A 123 -8.88 -2.29 2.71
CA VAL A 123 -8.60 -3.73 2.68
C VAL A 123 -9.22 -4.38 3.91
N ALA A 124 -9.86 -5.53 3.71
CA ALA A 124 -10.45 -6.31 4.79
C ALA A 124 -9.51 -7.46 5.13
N PHE A 125 -9.38 -7.69 6.43
CA PHE A 125 -8.63 -8.84 6.94
C PHE A 125 -9.56 -10.05 6.93
N ILE A 126 -9.15 -11.12 6.25
CA ILE A 126 -9.94 -12.33 6.15
C ILE A 126 -9.10 -13.55 6.55
N SER A 127 -9.78 -14.55 7.10
CA SER A 127 -9.23 -15.86 7.36
C SER A 127 -10.35 -16.87 7.26
N ALA A 128 -10.10 -18.03 6.66
CA ALA A 128 -11.10 -19.06 6.43
C ALA A 128 -12.35 -18.53 5.70
N GLY A 129 -12.14 -17.65 4.72
CA GLY A 129 -13.22 -17.10 3.87
C GLY A 129 -14.12 -16.07 4.54
N ARG A 130 -13.75 -15.56 5.71
CA ARG A 130 -14.56 -14.61 6.48
C ARG A 130 -13.76 -13.41 6.91
N ALA A 131 -14.43 -12.27 7.03
CA ALA A 131 -13.86 -11.11 7.71
C ALA A 131 -13.64 -11.46 9.18
N ARG A 132 -12.44 -11.16 9.68
CA ARG A 132 -12.08 -11.41 11.07
C ARG A 132 -11.35 -10.22 11.64
N PRO A 133 -11.38 -10.05 12.99
CA PRO A 133 -10.60 -9.00 13.60
C PRO A 133 -9.11 -9.16 13.30
N ILE A 134 -8.46 -8.05 12.99
CA ILE A 134 -7.02 -8.02 12.82
C ILE A 134 -6.38 -8.33 14.17
N PRO A 135 -5.45 -9.29 14.27
CA PRO A 135 -4.76 -9.55 15.52
C PRO A 135 -4.18 -8.27 16.12
N LYS A 136 -4.32 -8.10 17.42
CA LYS A 136 -3.98 -6.86 18.12
C LYS A 136 -2.57 -6.38 17.82
N SER A 137 -1.59 -7.27 17.84
CA SER A 137 -0.19 -6.93 17.60
C SER A 137 0.05 -6.37 16.19
N LEU A 138 -0.54 -6.99 15.17
CA LEU A 138 -0.45 -6.53 13.80
C LEU A 138 -1.15 -5.18 13.63
N ARG A 139 -2.33 -5.04 14.24
CA ARG A 139 -3.07 -3.78 14.24
C ARG A 139 -2.27 -2.64 14.88
N MET A 140 -1.57 -2.92 15.98
CA MET A 140 -0.76 -1.92 16.65
C MET A 140 0.43 -1.48 15.79
N ALA A 141 1.06 -2.40 15.06
CA ALA A 141 2.15 -2.06 14.15
C ALA A 141 1.67 -1.09 13.06
N MET A 142 0.51 -1.35 12.47
CA MET A 142 -0.07 -0.47 11.46
C MET A 142 -0.49 0.88 12.05
N LYS A 143 -1.03 0.90 13.26
CA LYS A 143 -1.37 2.15 13.95
C LYS A 143 -0.15 3.00 14.23
N ALA A 144 0.97 2.38 14.60
CA ALA A 144 2.22 3.10 14.82
C ALA A 144 2.69 3.78 13.52
N ASP A 145 2.58 3.10 12.39
CA ASP A 145 2.89 3.68 11.09
C ASP A 145 1.92 4.82 10.74
N HIS A 146 0.64 4.66 11.04
CA HIS A 146 -0.35 5.71 10.82
C HIS A 146 -0.03 6.96 11.63
N GLU A 147 0.29 6.81 12.91
CA GLU A 147 0.62 7.95 13.77
C GLU A 147 1.87 8.68 13.30
N THR A 148 2.88 7.94 12.87
CA THR A 148 4.14 8.50 12.40
C THR A 148 4.01 9.11 11.00
N GLY A 149 3.43 8.36 10.05
CA GLY A 149 3.36 8.76 8.64
C GLY A 149 2.23 9.75 8.38
N GLY A 150 1.07 9.57 9.02
CA GLY A 150 -0.09 10.42 8.82
C GLY A 150 0.10 11.84 9.32
N SER A 151 0.80 12.01 10.44
CA SER A 151 1.01 13.33 11.02
C SER A 151 1.88 14.25 10.16
N SER A 152 2.76 13.70 9.33
CA SER A 152 3.59 14.51 8.45
C SER A 152 2.84 15.06 7.23
N ASP A 153 1.64 14.58 6.96
CA ASP A 153 0.78 15.10 5.90
C ASP A 153 -0.04 16.32 6.34
N ALA A 154 -0.06 16.62 7.63
CA ALA A 154 -0.83 17.71 8.19
C ALA A 154 -0.17 19.08 8.00
N VAL A 155 0.95 19.13 7.32
CA VAL A 155 1.71 20.39 7.11
C VAL A 155 1.33 21.06 5.80
#